data_4f351ce543e2e3080361be996aab015b
#
_entry.id   4f351ce543e2e3080361be996aab015b
#
_cell.length_a   1.000
_cell.length_b   1.000
_cell.length_c   1.000
_cell.angle_alpha   90.00
_cell.angle_beta   90.00
_cell.angle_gamma   90.00
#
_symmetry.space_group_name_H-M   'P 1'
#
loop_
_entity.id
_entity.type
_entity.pdbx_description
1 polymer ?
#
loop_
_entity_poly.entity_id
_entity_poly.type
_entity_poly.pdbx_seq_one_letter_code
_entity_poly.pdbx_strand_id
1 'polypeptide(L)'
;SRGLGDVYKRQLLALIRQIGVHAMSHVTGGGLANNLARVLPDDLVATVDRSTWTPAPIFNLVQQVGNVSQPDIEATLNMGVGMVVVMPDANISAAIDLLAERGLSAWQCGHVSHRDATNELGAVLVSSHPCC
;
A
#
# COMPACT_ATOMS: atom_id res chain seq x y z
N SER A 1 15.26 7.84 3.06
CA SER A 1 16.42 8.16 3.86
C SER A 1 16.53 7.23 5.06
N ARG A 2 17.68 7.27 5.70
CA ARG A 2 17.98 6.40 6.84
C ARG A 2 17.03 6.63 8.02
N GLY A 3 16.74 7.87 8.36
CA GLY A 3 15.85 8.20 9.47
C GLY A 3 14.44 7.66 9.28
N LEU A 4 13.93 7.74 8.08
CA LEU A 4 12.60 7.25 7.77
C LEU A 4 12.52 5.72 7.88
N GLY A 5 13.55 5.02 7.40
CA GLY A 5 13.62 3.57 7.53
C GLY A 5 13.66 3.12 8.99
N ASP A 6 14.40 3.82 9.84
CA ASP A 6 14.48 3.50 11.26
C ASP A 6 13.13 3.71 11.96
N VAL A 7 12.37 4.73 11.60
CA VAL A 7 11.05 4.99 12.16
C VAL A 7 10.09 3.84 11.85
N TYR A 8 10.00 3.42 10.62
CA TYR A 8 9.12 2.32 10.21
C TYR A 8 9.54 0.99 10.82
N LYS A 9 10.83 0.75 10.96
CA LYS A 9 11.36 -0.53 11.43
C LYS A 9 10.81 -0.92 12.81
N ARG A 10 10.82 0.00 13.76
CA ARG A 10 10.33 -0.27 15.12
C ARG A 10 8.84 -0.58 15.14
N GLN A 11 8.04 0.19 14.43
CA GLN A 11 6.60 0.02 14.36
C GLN A 11 6.23 -1.30 13.71
N LEU A 12 6.93 -1.68 12.65
CA LEU A 12 6.67 -2.93 11.95
C LEU A 12 7.07 -4.14 12.79
N LEU A 13 8.17 -4.06 13.52
CA LEU A 13 8.56 -5.12 14.46
C LEU A 13 7.52 -5.31 15.55
N ALA A 14 6.99 -4.21 16.10
CA ALA A 14 5.93 -4.28 17.10
C ALA A 14 4.67 -4.93 16.53
N LEU A 15 4.30 -4.59 15.31
CA LEU A 15 3.16 -5.16 14.61
C LEU A 15 3.29 -6.66 14.43
N ILE A 16 4.47 -7.12 13.98
CA ILE A 16 4.76 -8.55 13.78
C ILE A 16 4.66 -9.31 15.09
N ARG A 17 5.22 -8.77 16.16
CA ARG A 17 5.27 -9.44 17.46
C ARG A 17 3.93 -9.51 18.17
N GLN A 18 3.13 -8.45 18.08
CA GLN A 18 1.91 -8.32 18.86
C GLN A 18 0.67 -8.79 18.13
N ILE A 19 0.63 -8.65 16.81
CA ILE A 19 -0.58 -8.89 16.04
C ILE A 19 -0.39 -10.00 15.02
N GLY A 20 0.78 -10.05 14.38
CA GLY A 20 1.05 -11.01 13.32
C GLY A 20 0.64 -10.49 11.95
N VAL A 21 1.47 -10.76 10.96
CA VAL A 21 1.25 -10.34 9.58
C VAL A 21 1.57 -11.51 8.64
N HIS A 22 0.89 -11.56 7.49
CA HIS A 22 1.16 -12.55 6.45
C HIS A 22 2.28 -12.10 5.51
N ALA A 23 2.29 -10.82 5.15
CA ALA A 23 3.27 -10.27 4.23
C ALA A 23 3.39 -8.77 4.43
N MET A 24 4.54 -8.22 4.04
CA MET A 24 4.77 -6.78 4.02
C MET A 24 5.47 -6.40 2.73
N SER A 25 5.13 -5.25 2.18
CA SER A 25 5.75 -4.71 0.98
C SER A 25 6.15 -3.26 1.21
N HIS A 26 7.43 -2.96 1.05
CA HIS A 26 7.92 -1.59 1.01
C HIS A 26 7.70 -1.04 -0.39
N VAL A 27 6.92 0.03 -0.50
CA VAL A 27 6.58 0.60 -1.80
C VAL A 27 7.70 1.54 -2.26
N THR A 28 8.43 1.10 -3.27
CA THR A 28 9.58 1.79 -3.84
C THR A 28 9.33 2.12 -5.32
N GLY A 29 10.38 2.38 -6.07
CA GLY A 29 10.29 2.54 -7.53
C GLY A 29 9.61 1.34 -8.17
N GLY A 30 8.74 1.57 -9.11
CA GLY A 30 7.90 0.56 -9.73
C GLY A 30 6.46 0.59 -9.25
N GLY A 31 6.15 1.38 -8.21
CA GLY A 31 4.80 1.66 -7.77
C GLY A 31 4.19 0.63 -6.82
N LEU A 32 3.03 0.98 -6.30
CA LEU A 32 2.33 0.21 -5.28
C LEU A 32 1.96 -1.20 -5.76
N ALA A 33 1.30 -1.31 -6.91
CA ALA A 33 0.80 -2.60 -7.38
C ALA A 33 1.92 -3.59 -7.67
N ASN A 34 2.99 -3.16 -8.33
CA ASN A 34 4.11 -4.03 -8.65
C ASN A 34 4.85 -4.51 -7.41
N ASN A 35 5.07 -3.61 -6.44
CA ASN A 35 5.74 -3.98 -5.20
C ASN A 35 4.89 -4.95 -4.36
N LEU A 36 3.59 -4.71 -4.29
CA LEU A 36 2.68 -5.58 -3.55
C LEU A 36 2.57 -6.97 -4.20
N ALA A 37 2.51 -7.02 -5.52
CA ALA A 37 2.42 -8.29 -6.25
C ALA A 37 3.62 -9.21 -5.98
N ARG A 38 4.80 -8.65 -5.74
CA ARG A 38 6.01 -9.43 -5.49
C ARG A 38 5.98 -10.21 -4.20
N VAL A 39 5.20 -9.78 -3.21
CA VAL A 39 5.15 -10.42 -1.89
C VAL A 39 3.96 -11.36 -1.74
N LEU A 40 3.08 -11.43 -2.73
CA LEU A 40 1.92 -12.30 -2.71
C LEU A 40 2.20 -13.62 -3.45
N PRO A 41 1.65 -14.75 -2.95
CA PRO A 41 1.67 -16.00 -3.72
C PRO A 41 0.96 -15.86 -5.07
N ASP A 42 1.32 -16.69 -6.03
CA ASP A 42 0.79 -16.62 -7.40
C ASP A 42 -0.72 -16.86 -7.50
N ASP A 43 -1.29 -17.54 -6.51
CA ASP A 43 -2.73 -17.84 -6.48
C ASP A 43 -3.57 -16.76 -5.82
N LEU A 44 -2.96 -15.66 -5.39
CA LEU A 44 -3.66 -14.55 -4.72
C LEU A 44 -3.55 -13.28 -5.54
N VAL A 45 -4.55 -12.42 -5.37
CA VAL A 45 -4.56 -11.07 -5.94
C VAL A 45 -5.01 -10.08 -4.87
N ALA A 46 -4.30 -8.96 -4.78
CA ALA A 46 -4.69 -7.85 -3.93
C ALA A 46 -5.48 -6.83 -4.73
N THR A 47 -6.60 -6.41 -4.19
CA THR A 47 -7.41 -5.32 -4.74
C THR A 47 -7.24 -4.11 -3.85
N VAL A 48 -6.61 -3.07 -4.37
CA VAL A 48 -6.34 -1.83 -3.65
C VAL A 48 -7.30 -0.75 -4.13
N ASP A 49 -8.04 -0.18 -3.20
CA ASP A 49 -9.07 0.81 -3.52
C ASP A 49 -8.51 2.22 -3.34
N ARG A 50 -8.34 2.92 -4.45
CA ARG A 50 -7.84 4.30 -4.48
C ARG A 50 -8.71 5.28 -3.71
N SER A 51 -9.99 4.98 -3.52
CA SER A 51 -10.91 5.87 -2.81
C SER A 51 -10.63 5.96 -1.31
N THR A 52 -9.77 5.10 -0.78
CA THR A 52 -9.45 5.06 0.66
C THR A 52 -8.43 6.09 1.11
N TRP A 53 -7.75 6.76 0.17
CA TRP A 53 -6.80 7.82 0.53
C TRP A 53 -6.67 8.86 -0.56
N THR A 54 -6.14 10.04 -0.17
CA THR A 54 -5.82 11.11 -1.11
C THR A 54 -4.30 11.30 -1.12
N PRO A 55 -3.63 11.08 -2.25
CA PRO A 55 -2.19 11.35 -2.35
C PRO A 55 -1.88 12.82 -2.09
N ALA A 56 -0.69 13.11 -1.58
CA ALA A 56 -0.27 14.47 -1.33
C ALA A 56 -0.30 15.31 -2.63
N PRO A 57 -0.54 16.62 -2.56
CA PRO A 57 -0.64 17.47 -3.76
C PRO A 57 0.56 17.42 -4.68
N ILE A 58 1.74 17.08 -4.17
CA ILE A 58 2.94 16.96 -4.98
C ILE A 58 2.79 15.93 -6.12
N PHE A 59 2.08 14.84 -5.89
CA PHE A 59 1.87 13.81 -6.92
C PHE A 59 1.05 14.37 -8.08
N ASN A 60 0.02 15.13 -7.77
CA ASN A 60 -0.81 15.78 -8.77
C ASN A 60 -0.02 16.81 -9.58
N LEU A 61 0.81 17.59 -8.89
CA LEU A 61 1.68 18.57 -9.53
C LEU A 61 2.67 17.91 -10.49
N VAL A 62 3.32 16.84 -10.07
CA VAL A 62 4.27 16.10 -10.91
C VAL A 62 3.55 15.55 -12.14
N GLN A 63 2.35 15.02 -11.97
CA GLN A 63 1.57 14.49 -13.08
C GLN A 63 1.22 15.57 -14.10
N GLN A 64 0.80 16.75 -13.63
CA GLN A 64 0.43 17.87 -14.51
C GLN A 64 1.63 18.46 -15.22
N VAL A 65 2.70 18.75 -14.51
CA VAL A 65 3.91 19.35 -15.08
C VAL A 65 4.58 18.42 -16.08
N GLY A 66 4.67 17.12 -15.74
CA GLY A 66 5.28 16.13 -16.60
C GLY A 66 4.37 15.58 -17.68
N ASN A 67 3.09 15.95 -17.69
CA ASN A 67 2.08 15.40 -18.59
C ASN A 67 2.06 13.87 -18.55
N VAL A 68 2.08 13.31 -17.34
CA VAL A 68 2.17 11.87 -17.10
C VAL A 68 0.77 11.29 -16.94
N SER A 69 0.48 10.17 -17.59
CA SER A 69 -0.80 9.49 -17.42
C SER A 69 -0.94 8.88 -16.02
N GLN A 70 -2.19 8.64 -15.60
CA GLN A 70 -2.44 8.02 -14.29
C GLN A 70 -1.78 6.63 -14.17
N PRO A 71 -1.91 5.72 -15.14
CA PRO A 71 -1.21 4.44 -15.05
C PRO A 71 0.32 4.57 -14.96
N ASP A 72 0.90 5.52 -15.67
CA ASP A 72 2.35 5.71 -15.67
C ASP A 72 2.86 6.24 -14.33
N ILE A 73 2.16 7.20 -13.73
CA ILE A 73 2.57 7.73 -12.43
C ILE A 73 2.42 6.67 -11.34
N GLU A 74 1.37 5.86 -11.39
CA GLU A 74 1.15 4.78 -10.43
C GLU A 74 2.16 3.65 -10.59
N ALA A 75 2.65 3.43 -11.79
CA ALA A 75 3.70 2.43 -12.06
C ALA A 75 5.09 2.89 -11.63
N THR A 76 5.26 4.17 -11.32
CA THR A 76 6.56 4.77 -11.01
C THR A 76 6.67 5.21 -9.55
N LEU A 77 5.62 5.82 -9.00
CA LEU A 77 5.63 6.44 -7.67
C LEU A 77 4.75 5.66 -6.70
N ASN A 78 5.01 5.84 -5.42
CA ASN A 78 4.26 5.17 -4.36
C ASN A 78 2.91 5.83 -4.03
N MET A 79 2.62 6.97 -4.61
CA MET A 79 1.37 7.73 -4.41
C MET A 79 1.05 8.03 -2.94
N GLY A 80 2.09 8.16 -2.11
CA GLY A 80 1.95 8.47 -0.69
C GLY A 80 1.87 7.25 0.23
N VAL A 81 1.97 6.05 -0.32
CA VAL A 81 1.95 4.81 0.47
C VAL A 81 3.35 4.24 0.56
N GLY A 82 3.97 4.32 1.73
CA GLY A 82 5.34 3.85 1.92
C GLY A 82 5.46 2.35 2.23
N MET A 83 4.43 1.78 2.83
CA MET A 83 4.44 0.38 3.25
C MET A 83 3.02 -0.19 3.19
N VAL A 84 2.91 -1.42 2.71
CA VAL A 84 1.65 -2.17 2.72
C VAL A 84 1.85 -3.44 3.54
N VAL A 85 0.88 -3.75 4.40
CA VAL A 85 0.92 -4.94 5.25
C VAL A 85 -0.33 -5.77 4.98
N VAL A 86 -0.14 -7.08 4.78
CA VAL A 86 -1.23 -8.05 4.57
C VAL A 86 -1.41 -8.84 5.85
N MET A 87 -2.63 -8.88 6.36
CA MET A 87 -2.95 -9.59 7.59
C MET A 87 -4.39 -10.09 7.60
N PRO A 88 -4.77 -11.00 8.53
CA PRO A 88 -6.16 -11.42 8.66
C PRO A 88 -7.08 -10.24 9.00
N ASP A 89 -8.31 -10.27 8.47
CA ASP A 89 -9.32 -9.23 8.72
C ASP A 89 -9.52 -8.94 10.20
N ALA A 90 -9.53 -9.97 11.02
CA ALA A 90 -9.76 -9.84 12.46
C ALA A 90 -8.68 -8.99 13.15
N ASN A 91 -7.52 -8.84 12.54
CA ASN A 91 -6.39 -8.14 13.15
C ASN A 91 -6.25 -6.70 12.67
N ILE A 92 -7.00 -6.27 11.66
CA ILE A 92 -6.83 -4.96 11.03
C ILE A 92 -7.08 -3.83 12.02
N SER A 93 -8.18 -3.89 12.75
CA SER A 93 -8.53 -2.83 13.70
C SER A 93 -7.45 -2.65 14.78
N ALA A 94 -6.97 -3.74 15.35
CA ALA A 94 -5.91 -3.70 16.36
C ALA A 94 -4.60 -3.18 15.77
N ALA A 95 -4.30 -3.52 14.52
CA ALA A 95 -3.11 -3.05 13.84
C ALA A 95 -3.15 -1.54 13.61
N ILE A 96 -4.28 -1.02 13.15
CA ILE A 96 -4.46 0.42 12.93
C ILE A 96 -4.30 1.17 14.26
N ASP A 97 -4.90 0.67 15.33
CA ASP A 97 -4.79 1.29 16.66
C ASP A 97 -3.35 1.28 17.17
N LEU A 98 -2.65 0.17 17.03
CA LEU A 98 -1.25 0.05 17.43
C LEU A 98 -0.36 1.06 16.70
N LEU A 99 -0.54 1.17 15.39
CA LEU A 99 0.26 2.09 14.57
C LEU A 99 -0.07 3.55 14.91
N ALA A 100 -1.35 3.87 15.16
CA ALA A 100 -1.75 5.21 15.57
C ALA A 100 -1.13 5.61 16.91
N GLU A 101 -1.08 4.69 17.88
CA GLU A 101 -0.41 4.93 19.16
C GLU A 101 1.08 5.25 19.00
N ARG A 102 1.69 4.73 17.95
CA ARG A 102 3.11 4.95 17.64
C ARG A 102 3.35 6.10 16.66
N GLY A 103 2.33 6.89 16.38
CA GLY A 103 2.43 8.08 15.54
C GLY A 103 2.38 7.83 14.04
N LEU A 104 1.97 6.65 13.61
CA LEU A 104 1.82 6.33 12.20
C LEU A 104 0.36 6.32 11.78
N SER A 105 0.08 6.94 10.65
CA SER A 105 -1.24 6.89 10.03
C SER A 105 -1.37 5.61 9.21
N ALA A 106 -2.40 4.82 9.52
CA ALA A 106 -2.66 3.58 8.80
C ALA A 106 -4.16 3.45 8.53
N TRP A 107 -4.48 2.78 7.43
CA TRP A 107 -5.88 2.54 7.04
C TRP A 107 -5.95 1.26 6.21
N GLN A 108 -7.13 0.69 6.14
CA GLN A 108 -7.36 -0.45 5.25
C GLN A 108 -7.57 0.06 3.82
N CYS A 109 -6.64 -0.28 2.93
CA CYS A 109 -6.71 0.19 1.55
C CYS A 109 -7.24 -0.86 0.58
N GLY A 110 -7.50 -2.08 1.04
CA GLY A 110 -7.99 -3.12 0.15
C GLY A 110 -8.08 -4.48 0.81
N HIS A 111 -8.16 -5.49 -0.02
CA HIS A 111 -8.26 -6.87 0.42
C HIS A 111 -7.53 -7.82 -0.53
N VAL A 112 -7.27 -9.03 -0.06
CA VAL A 112 -6.63 -10.10 -0.85
C VAL A 112 -7.65 -11.20 -1.06
N SER A 113 -7.73 -11.71 -2.29
CA SER A 113 -8.63 -12.80 -2.66
C SER A 113 -7.91 -13.79 -3.55
N HIS A 114 -8.59 -14.90 -3.86
CA HIS A 114 -8.05 -15.86 -4.81
C HIS A 114 -8.00 -15.27 -6.21
N ARG A 115 -6.90 -15.54 -6.90
CA ARG A 115 -6.67 -15.06 -8.25
C ARG A 115 -7.38 -15.98 -9.23
N ASP A 116 -8.16 -15.42 -10.13
CA ASP A 116 -8.79 -16.18 -11.20
C ASP A 116 -8.00 -16.02 -12.52
N ALA A 117 -8.42 -16.73 -13.55
CA ALA A 117 -7.72 -16.75 -14.84
C ALA A 117 -7.76 -15.40 -15.57
N THR A 118 -8.60 -14.46 -15.16
CA THR A 118 -8.72 -13.14 -15.79
C THR A 118 -7.76 -12.12 -15.21
N ASN A 119 -7.16 -12.41 -14.05
CA ASN A 119 -6.22 -11.51 -13.38
C ASN A 119 -4.80 -11.78 -13.86
N GLU A 120 -4.21 -10.86 -14.60
CA GLU A 120 -2.83 -10.98 -15.10
C GLU A 120 -1.81 -10.58 -14.05
N LEU A 121 -2.15 -9.63 -13.17
CA LEU A 121 -1.26 -9.08 -12.15
C LEU A 121 -1.66 -9.58 -10.77
N GLY A 122 -0.68 -9.70 -9.88
CA GLY A 122 -0.92 -10.07 -8.49
C GLY A 122 -1.53 -8.96 -7.64
N ALA A 123 -1.60 -7.73 -8.16
CA ALA A 123 -2.26 -6.62 -7.48
C ALA A 123 -2.89 -5.69 -8.51
N VAL A 124 -4.09 -5.18 -8.19
CA VAL A 124 -4.83 -4.26 -9.05
C VAL A 124 -5.27 -3.04 -8.24
N LEU A 125 -5.32 -1.89 -8.89
CA LEU A 125 -5.82 -0.65 -8.31
C LEU A 125 -7.19 -0.37 -8.89
N VAL A 126 -8.16 -0.11 -8.02
CA VAL A 126 -9.55 0.14 -8.43
C VAL A 126 -10.02 1.49 -7.92
N SER A 127 -11.15 1.96 -8.45
CA SER A 127 -11.76 3.25 -8.10
C SER A 127 -10.85 4.43 -8.44
N SER A 128 -11.16 5.61 -7.90
CA SER A 128 -10.37 6.82 -8.10
C SER A 128 -10.09 7.47 -6.75
N HIS A 129 -8.97 8.17 -6.66
CA HIS A 129 -8.67 8.94 -5.46
C HIS A 129 -9.72 10.03 -5.25
N PRO A 130 -10.09 10.32 -3.98
CA PRO A 130 -10.98 11.43 -3.71
C PRO A 130 -10.43 12.73 -4.28
N CYS A 131 -11.30 13.58 -4.75
CA CYS A 131 -10.91 14.88 -5.28
C CYS A 131 -10.26 15.72 -4.19
N CYS A 132 -9.21 16.34 -4.54
CA CYS A 132 -8.50 17.28 -3.67
C CYS A 132 -9.31 18.57 -3.49
#